data_906646ea4c4e62707f9eb8ed43ee5a56
#
_entry.id   906646ea4c4e62707f9eb8ed43ee5a56
#
_cell.length_a   1.000
_cell.length_b   1.000
_cell.length_c   1.000
_cell.angle_alpha   90.00
_cell.angle_beta   90.00
_cell.angle_gamma   90.00
#
_symmetry.space_group_name_H-M   'P 1'
#
loop_
_entity.id
_entity.type
_entity.pdbx_description
1 polymer ?
#
loop_
_entity_poly.entity_id
_entity_poly.type
_entity_poly.pdbx_seq_one_letter_code
_entity_poly.pdbx_strand_id
1 'polypeptide(L)'
;MEDFVFGDDFETDLNELLDICSEFAPIQKNGSFIVDSAKPAILEMINYVVKDNSESAALIDWLDQTDFWAAPASTRFHGNVKGGLAFHTFKVIEQCLIFAKPILENFYKSPLAKEYNISVTDIFIAALAHDFCKTNFYGVEYRNTKDISGNCIMQPFYKTKSDNRNLGHGNESVLILLKILPSYINNRPVIEAISRHMGFSDLSESEGYNYSLFLQNPLVILLQLADQTAAQWFNA
;
A
#
# COMPACT_ATOMS: atom_id res chain seq x y z
N MET A 1 -29.19 -19.69 2.15
CA MET A 1 -28.05 -18.92 2.69
C MET A 1 -28.64 -17.56 3.01
N GLU A 2 -28.55 -17.15 4.26
CA GLU A 2 -28.90 -15.77 4.60
C GLU A 2 -27.90 -14.85 3.88
N ASP A 3 -28.39 -13.75 3.32
CA ASP A 3 -27.51 -12.76 2.68
C ASP A 3 -26.61 -12.15 3.76
N PHE A 4 -25.31 -12.18 3.52
CA PHE A 4 -24.33 -11.51 4.39
C PHE A 4 -24.54 -9.99 4.29
N VAL A 5 -24.63 -9.32 5.43
CA VAL A 5 -24.75 -7.86 5.52
C VAL A 5 -23.62 -7.36 6.41
N PHE A 6 -22.89 -6.35 5.94
CA PHE A 6 -21.89 -5.68 6.76
C PHE A 6 -22.57 -4.96 7.94
N GLY A 7 -21.86 -4.87 9.06
CA GLY A 7 -22.29 -4.04 10.18
C GLY A 7 -22.21 -2.53 9.83
N ASP A 8 -23.03 -1.73 10.51
CA ASP A 8 -23.09 -0.27 10.29
C ASP A 8 -21.71 0.41 10.44
N ASP A 9 -20.87 -0.07 11.35
CA ASP A 9 -19.52 0.46 11.56
C ASP A 9 -18.63 0.24 10.32
N PHE A 10 -18.71 -0.93 9.67
CA PHE A 10 -17.92 -1.21 8.46
C PHE A 10 -18.33 -0.27 7.31
N GLU A 11 -19.64 -0.12 7.08
CA GLU A 11 -20.16 0.75 6.03
C GLU A 11 -19.81 2.22 6.29
N THR A 12 -19.90 2.67 7.54
CA THR A 12 -19.58 4.03 7.94
C THR A 12 -18.08 4.32 7.71
N ASP A 13 -17.19 3.47 8.24
CA ASP A 13 -15.75 3.65 8.10
C ASP A 13 -15.31 3.58 6.63
N LEU A 14 -15.89 2.66 5.84
CA LEU A 14 -15.59 2.54 4.42
C LEU A 14 -15.97 3.81 3.64
N ASN A 15 -17.17 4.33 3.87
CA ASN A 15 -17.65 5.54 3.20
C ASN A 15 -16.84 6.77 3.58
N GLU A 16 -16.50 6.94 4.86
CA GLU A 16 -15.67 8.05 5.34
C GLU A 16 -14.29 8.06 4.66
N LEU A 17 -13.62 6.89 4.58
CA LEU A 17 -12.33 6.82 3.89
C LEU A 17 -12.44 7.06 2.38
N LEU A 18 -13.52 6.60 1.74
CA LEU A 18 -13.77 6.91 0.32
C LEU A 18 -14.03 8.40 0.10
N ASP A 19 -14.74 9.06 1.00
CA ASP A 19 -14.97 10.50 0.94
C ASP A 19 -13.66 11.28 1.07
N ILE A 20 -12.80 10.91 2.02
CA ILE A 20 -11.44 11.49 2.15
C ILE A 20 -10.65 11.28 0.83
N CYS A 21 -10.67 10.08 0.25
CA CYS A 21 -10.00 9.81 -1.02
C CYS A 21 -10.54 10.70 -2.15
N SER A 22 -11.85 10.95 -2.20
CA SER A 22 -12.47 11.77 -3.24
C SER A 22 -12.14 13.25 -3.10
N GLU A 23 -12.06 13.77 -1.86
CA GLU A 23 -11.73 15.16 -1.56
C GLU A 23 -10.28 15.49 -1.92
N PHE A 24 -9.37 14.55 -1.65
CA PHE A 24 -7.94 14.70 -1.89
C PHE A 24 -7.44 13.97 -3.14
N ALA A 25 -8.33 13.64 -4.07
CA ALA A 25 -7.96 12.96 -5.30
C ALA A 25 -6.80 13.68 -6.01
N PRO A 26 -5.68 12.99 -6.32
CA PRO A 26 -4.55 13.63 -6.96
C PRO A 26 -4.94 14.17 -8.33
N ILE A 27 -4.72 15.46 -8.52
CA ILE A 27 -5.01 16.12 -9.78
C ILE A 27 -3.89 15.80 -10.76
N GLN A 28 -4.22 15.13 -11.86
CA GLN A 28 -3.29 15.00 -12.98
C GLN A 28 -3.23 16.35 -13.72
N LYS A 29 -2.07 17.00 -13.68
CA LYS A 29 -1.85 18.26 -14.39
C LYS A 29 -0.66 18.09 -15.34
N ASN A 30 -0.90 18.25 -16.63
CA ASN A 30 0.14 18.15 -17.68
C ASN A 30 0.87 16.79 -17.69
N GLY A 31 0.18 15.69 -17.40
CA GLY A 31 0.78 14.35 -17.37
C GLY A 31 1.61 14.03 -16.12
N SER A 32 1.70 14.97 -15.17
CA SER A 32 2.37 14.77 -13.88
C SER A 32 1.35 14.72 -12.75
N PHE A 33 1.58 13.86 -11.78
CA PHE A 33 0.78 13.81 -10.56
C PHE A 33 1.25 14.87 -9.57
N ILE A 34 0.30 15.54 -8.90
CA ILE A 34 0.62 16.40 -7.76
C ILE A 34 0.72 15.48 -6.55
N VAL A 35 1.92 15.02 -6.27
CA VAL A 35 2.20 14.04 -5.22
C VAL A 35 1.92 14.60 -3.82
N ASP A 36 2.10 15.90 -3.64
CA ASP A 36 1.86 16.60 -2.37
C ASP A 36 0.39 16.52 -1.91
N SER A 37 -0.54 16.19 -2.81
CA SER A 37 -1.97 15.99 -2.45
C SER A 37 -2.23 14.68 -1.71
N ALA A 38 -1.37 13.67 -1.85
CA ALA A 38 -1.55 12.39 -1.17
C ALA A 38 -1.26 12.47 0.34
N LYS A 39 -0.34 13.33 0.77
CA LYS A 39 0.05 13.45 2.18
C LYS A 39 -1.12 13.84 3.09
N PRO A 40 -1.89 14.92 2.84
CA PRO A 40 -3.03 15.28 3.68
C PRO A 40 -4.05 14.15 3.81
N ALA A 41 -4.40 13.50 2.70
CA ALA A 41 -5.35 12.40 2.71
C ALA A 41 -4.87 11.22 3.59
N ILE A 42 -3.63 10.77 3.42
CA ILE A 42 -3.07 9.68 4.21
C ILE A 42 -3.04 10.02 5.70
N LEU A 43 -2.63 11.24 6.07
CA LEU A 43 -2.60 11.69 7.46
C LEU A 43 -4.01 11.76 8.08
N GLU A 44 -4.99 12.22 7.34
CA GLU A 44 -6.37 12.29 7.79
C GLU A 44 -6.94 10.88 8.01
N MET A 45 -6.74 9.97 7.06
CA MET A 45 -7.14 8.56 7.20
C MET A 45 -6.45 7.88 8.39
N ILE A 46 -5.16 8.12 8.65
CA ILE A 46 -4.45 7.60 9.83
C ILE A 46 -5.15 8.07 11.11
N ASN A 47 -5.42 9.37 11.23
CA ASN A 47 -6.08 9.93 12.41
C ASN A 47 -7.51 9.41 12.58
N TYR A 48 -8.19 9.09 11.49
CA TYR A 48 -9.53 8.52 11.53
C TYR A 48 -9.53 7.06 12.01
N VAL A 49 -8.66 6.20 11.47
CA VAL A 49 -8.70 4.75 11.73
C VAL A 49 -7.87 4.30 12.93
N VAL A 50 -6.71 4.92 13.18
CA VAL A 50 -5.83 4.54 14.31
C VAL A 50 -6.28 5.24 15.57
N LYS A 51 -7.15 4.57 16.34
CA LYS A 51 -7.79 5.18 17.53
C LYS A 51 -6.83 5.35 18.71
N ASP A 52 -5.72 4.60 18.79
CA ASP A 52 -4.68 4.82 19.78
C ASP A 52 -3.80 6.00 19.36
N ASN A 53 -3.88 7.09 20.12
CA ASN A 53 -3.15 8.32 19.81
C ASN A 53 -1.62 8.13 19.82
N SER A 54 -1.08 7.21 20.60
CA SER A 54 0.36 6.94 20.66
C SER A 54 0.83 6.20 19.41
N GLU A 55 0.06 5.23 18.93
CA GLU A 55 0.33 4.50 17.69
C GLU A 55 0.12 5.40 16.46
N SER A 56 -0.94 6.21 16.43
CA SER A 56 -1.16 7.19 15.37
C SER A 56 0.03 8.17 15.27
N ALA A 57 0.44 8.74 16.39
CA ALA A 57 1.60 9.64 16.44
C ALA A 57 2.89 8.95 16.00
N ALA A 58 3.16 7.73 16.49
CA ALA A 58 4.34 6.96 16.10
C ALA A 58 4.38 6.66 14.59
N LEU A 59 3.25 6.34 13.99
CA LEU A 59 3.13 6.09 12.55
C LEU A 59 3.37 7.37 11.74
N ILE A 60 2.76 8.49 12.13
CA ILE A 60 2.94 9.80 11.48
C ILE A 60 4.40 10.24 11.60
N ASP A 61 4.98 10.16 12.79
CA ASP A 61 6.38 10.52 13.05
C ASP A 61 7.32 9.68 12.20
N TRP A 62 7.07 8.38 12.07
CA TRP A 62 7.89 7.50 11.23
C TRP A 62 7.79 7.87 9.74
N LEU A 63 6.59 8.16 9.22
CA LEU A 63 6.40 8.62 7.85
C LEU A 63 7.15 9.93 7.58
N ASP A 64 7.18 10.86 8.54
CA ASP A 64 7.84 12.16 8.40
C ASP A 64 9.37 12.09 8.62
N GLN A 65 9.86 11.13 9.37
CA GLN A 65 11.30 10.94 9.60
C GLN A 65 11.99 10.10 8.51
N THR A 66 11.21 9.43 7.67
CA THR A 66 11.72 8.67 6.51
C THR A 66 11.58 9.47 5.22
N ASP A 67 12.09 8.91 4.12
CA ASP A 67 11.88 9.50 2.80
C ASP A 67 10.55 9.08 2.14
N PHE A 68 9.58 8.52 2.90
CA PHE A 68 8.31 8.03 2.38
C PHE A 68 7.61 9.01 1.45
N TRP A 69 7.55 10.30 1.84
CA TRP A 69 6.92 11.35 1.03
C TRP A 69 7.73 11.78 -0.20
N ALA A 70 8.97 11.35 -0.30
CA ALA A 70 9.89 11.75 -1.38
C ALA A 70 10.41 10.58 -2.21
N ALA A 71 10.34 9.36 -1.68
CA ALA A 71 10.81 8.15 -2.35
C ALA A 71 10.02 7.86 -3.63
N PRO A 72 10.64 7.28 -4.66
CA PRO A 72 9.92 6.72 -5.81
C PRO A 72 9.27 5.38 -5.44
N ALA A 73 8.20 4.99 -6.13
CA ALA A 73 7.60 3.67 -5.98
C ALA A 73 8.44 2.57 -6.64
N SER A 74 9.21 2.93 -7.69
CA SER A 74 10.07 1.99 -8.40
C SER A 74 11.29 2.71 -9.00
N THR A 75 12.23 1.94 -9.55
CA THR A 75 13.39 2.51 -10.27
C THR A 75 13.12 2.76 -11.76
N ARG A 76 12.15 2.06 -12.38
CA ARG A 76 11.95 2.04 -13.83
C ARG A 76 10.49 1.94 -14.29
N PHE A 77 9.60 1.54 -13.39
CA PHE A 77 8.21 1.26 -13.71
C PHE A 77 7.31 2.39 -13.19
N HIS A 78 6.12 2.04 -12.73
CA HIS A 78 5.16 2.98 -12.13
C HIS A 78 5.80 3.83 -11.02
N GLY A 79 5.35 5.05 -10.87
CA GLY A 79 5.76 5.94 -9.78
C GLY A 79 7.26 6.20 -9.65
N ASN A 80 8.05 6.11 -10.75
CA ASN A 80 9.52 6.34 -10.73
C ASN A 80 9.89 7.83 -10.67
N VAL A 81 9.17 8.58 -9.88
CA VAL A 81 9.32 10.02 -9.67
C VAL A 81 9.43 10.34 -8.17
N LYS A 82 9.91 11.53 -7.86
CA LYS A 82 9.91 11.99 -6.46
C LYS A 82 8.48 11.95 -5.91
N GLY A 83 8.30 11.33 -4.74
CA GLY A 83 7.00 11.17 -4.09
C GLY A 83 6.13 10.04 -4.69
N GLY A 84 6.67 9.29 -5.64
CA GLY A 84 5.94 8.19 -6.27
C GLY A 84 5.46 7.14 -5.29
N LEU A 85 6.22 6.85 -4.22
CA LEU A 85 5.83 5.90 -3.17
C LEU A 85 4.55 6.34 -2.44
N ALA A 86 4.49 7.60 -2.00
CA ALA A 86 3.30 8.12 -1.32
C ALA A 86 2.08 8.15 -2.24
N PHE A 87 2.27 8.52 -3.52
CA PHE A 87 1.22 8.52 -4.51
C PHE A 87 0.72 7.09 -4.81
N HIS A 88 1.63 6.13 -5.00
CA HIS A 88 1.30 4.71 -5.19
C HIS A 88 0.50 4.18 -3.99
N THR A 89 1.01 4.41 -2.77
CA THR A 89 0.32 4.01 -1.55
C THR A 89 -1.09 4.58 -1.46
N PHE A 90 -1.27 5.87 -1.76
CA PHE A 90 -2.61 6.48 -1.80
C PHE A 90 -3.53 5.75 -2.79
N LYS A 91 -3.04 5.47 -4.01
CA LYS A 91 -3.84 4.75 -5.01
C LYS A 91 -4.14 3.31 -4.61
N VAL A 92 -3.22 2.62 -3.95
CA VAL A 92 -3.48 1.28 -3.41
C VAL A 92 -4.55 1.32 -2.32
N ILE A 93 -4.50 2.31 -1.41
CA ILE A 93 -5.55 2.52 -0.40
C ILE A 93 -6.91 2.73 -1.08
N GLU A 94 -7.01 3.67 -2.01
CA GLU A 94 -8.24 3.96 -2.76
C GLU A 94 -8.79 2.71 -3.46
N GLN A 95 -7.95 1.95 -4.16
CA GLN A 95 -8.37 0.73 -4.84
C GLN A 95 -8.79 -0.38 -3.86
N CYS A 96 -8.09 -0.52 -2.72
CA CYS A 96 -8.51 -1.44 -1.67
C CYS A 96 -9.92 -1.10 -1.15
N LEU A 97 -10.20 0.18 -0.89
CA LEU A 97 -11.51 0.62 -0.41
C LEU A 97 -12.61 0.37 -1.46
N ILE A 98 -12.35 0.67 -2.74
CA ILE A 98 -13.29 0.43 -3.84
C ILE A 98 -13.62 -1.05 -3.99
N PHE A 99 -12.62 -1.93 -3.90
CA PHE A 99 -12.80 -3.37 -4.08
C PHE A 99 -13.20 -4.11 -2.81
N ALA A 100 -13.15 -3.49 -1.63
CA ALA A 100 -13.41 -4.12 -0.35
C ALA A 100 -14.76 -4.82 -0.31
N LYS A 101 -15.83 -4.08 -0.58
CA LYS A 101 -17.19 -4.58 -0.46
C LYS A 101 -17.46 -5.77 -1.38
N PRO A 102 -17.26 -5.70 -2.72
CA PRO A 102 -17.54 -6.83 -3.60
C PRO A 102 -16.68 -8.07 -3.31
N ILE A 103 -15.42 -7.89 -2.89
CA ILE A 103 -14.56 -9.03 -2.56
C ILE A 103 -15.01 -9.68 -1.24
N LEU A 104 -15.22 -8.90 -0.19
CA LEU A 104 -15.60 -9.42 1.11
C LEU A 104 -17.02 -10.00 1.13
N GLU A 105 -17.98 -9.42 0.41
CA GLU A 105 -19.32 -10.00 0.24
C GLU A 105 -19.25 -11.40 -0.37
N ASN A 106 -18.40 -11.61 -1.38
CA ASN A 106 -18.22 -12.93 -1.96
C ASN A 106 -17.49 -13.87 -1.01
N PHE A 107 -16.48 -13.39 -0.29
CA PHE A 107 -15.76 -14.18 0.69
C PHE A 107 -16.67 -14.67 1.81
N TYR A 108 -17.49 -13.79 2.38
CA TYR A 108 -18.39 -14.16 3.50
C TYR A 108 -19.54 -15.10 3.10
N LYS A 109 -19.76 -15.33 1.79
CA LYS A 109 -20.62 -16.39 1.26
C LYS A 109 -19.90 -17.74 1.09
N SER A 110 -18.59 -17.78 1.29
CA SER A 110 -17.76 -18.96 1.12
C SER A 110 -17.73 -19.85 2.38
N PRO A 111 -17.31 -21.12 2.28
CA PRO A 111 -17.08 -21.96 3.44
C PRO A 111 -16.04 -21.43 4.43
N LEU A 112 -15.16 -20.52 4.00
CA LEU A 112 -14.10 -19.91 4.80
C LEU A 112 -14.55 -18.68 5.60
N ALA A 113 -15.78 -18.25 5.47
CA ALA A 113 -16.31 -17.01 6.04
C ALA A 113 -16.03 -16.81 7.55
N LYS A 114 -15.90 -17.92 8.30
CA LYS A 114 -15.66 -17.88 9.76
C LYS A 114 -14.19 -17.78 10.16
N GLU A 115 -13.28 -17.98 9.20
CA GLU A 115 -11.84 -18.02 9.47
C GLU A 115 -11.22 -16.62 9.55
N TYR A 116 -11.88 -15.63 8.93
CA TYR A 116 -11.37 -14.26 8.84
C TYR A 116 -12.48 -13.25 9.14
N ASN A 117 -12.13 -12.26 9.94
CA ASN A 117 -12.95 -11.06 10.16
C ASN A 117 -12.08 -9.85 9.81
N ILE A 118 -12.41 -9.17 8.72
CA ILE A 118 -11.62 -8.07 8.16
C ILE A 118 -12.35 -6.76 8.42
N SER A 119 -11.71 -5.85 9.15
CA SER A 119 -12.19 -4.48 9.37
C SER A 119 -11.68 -3.52 8.29
N VAL A 120 -12.31 -2.35 8.17
CA VAL A 120 -11.82 -1.27 7.29
C VAL A 120 -10.44 -0.79 7.75
N THR A 121 -10.18 -0.77 9.06
CA THR A 121 -8.85 -0.46 9.62
C THR A 121 -7.80 -1.46 9.14
N ASP A 122 -8.11 -2.77 9.09
CA ASP A 122 -7.18 -3.79 8.58
C ASP A 122 -6.86 -3.57 7.11
N ILE A 123 -7.87 -3.23 6.31
CA ILE A 123 -7.72 -2.91 4.88
C ILE A 123 -6.80 -1.71 4.71
N PHE A 124 -7.07 -0.63 5.43
CA PHE A 124 -6.27 0.59 5.35
C PHE A 124 -4.82 0.36 5.78
N ILE A 125 -4.58 -0.29 6.92
CA ILE A 125 -3.22 -0.54 7.42
C ILE A 125 -2.44 -1.48 6.49
N ALA A 126 -3.08 -2.51 5.96
CA ALA A 126 -2.44 -3.39 4.98
C ALA A 126 -2.03 -2.62 3.71
N ALA A 127 -2.93 -1.79 3.19
CA ALA A 127 -2.67 -0.97 2.01
C ALA A 127 -1.61 0.12 2.26
N LEU A 128 -1.63 0.79 3.43
CA LEU A 128 -0.64 1.80 3.79
C LEU A 128 0.78 1.21 3.92
N ALA A 129 0.88 0.05 4.56
CA ALA A 129 2.17 -0.51 4.96
C ALA A 129 2.78 -1.50 3.96
N HIS A 130 2.08 -1.87 2.87
CA HIS A 130 2.53 -2.93 1.97
C HIS A 130 3.96 -2.71 1.43
N ASP A 131 4.30 -1.47 1.15
CA ASP A 131 5.56 -1.05 0.52
C ASP A 131 6.48 -0.24 1.46
N PHE A 132 6.32 -0.33 2.78
CA PHE A 132 7.20 0.36 3.74
C PHE A 132 8.69 0.00 3.57
N CYS A 133 8.98 -1.19 3.05
CA CYS A 133 10.33 -1.61 2.70
C CYS A 133 11.03 -0.69 1.68
N LYS A 134 10.26 0.07 0.90
CA LYS A 134 10.81 0.99 -0.12
C LYS A 134 11.33 2.30 0.49
N THR A 135 11.01 2.59 1.76
CA THR A 135 11.52 3.79 2.44
C THR A 135 13.04 3.69 2.68
N ASN A 136 13.75 4.79 2.43
CA ASN A 136 15.19 4.90 2.54
C ASN A 136 15.98 3.88 1.68
N PHE A 137 15.29 3.24 0.73
CA PHE A 137 15.83 2.14 -0.08
C PHE A 137 16.49 2.62 -1.38
N TYR A 138 16.08 3.77 -1.91
CA TYR A 138 16.59 4.27 -3.18
C TYR A 138 17.65 5.33 -2.99
N GLY A 139 18.64 5.32 -3.90
CA GLY A 139 19.57 6.42 -4.13
C GLY A 139 19.27 7.13 -5.44
N VAL A 140 19.70 8.38 -5.56
CA VAL A 140 19.53 9.18 -6.79
C VAL A 140 20.89 9.31 -7.48
N GLU A 141 20.94 9.00 -8.78
CA GLU A 141 22.05 9.30 -9.68
C GLU A 141 21.56 10.29 -10.73
N TYR A 142 22.36 11.28 -11.05
CA TYR A 142 22.08 12.19 -12.14
C TYR A 142 22.82 11.75 -13.42
N ARG A 143 22.08 11.67 -14.52
CA ARG A 143 22.62 11.26 -15.83
C ARG A 143 22.28 12.29 -16.87
N ASN A 144 23.22 12.50 -17.80
CA ASN A 144 22.97 13.32 -18.98
C ASN A 144 22.04 12.56 -19.94
N THR A 145 20.90 13.17 -20.26
CA THR A 145 19.93 12.67 -21.24
C THR A 145 19.66 13.77 -22.26
N LYS A 146 18.94 13.44 -23.34
CA LYS A 146 18.47 14.44 -24.30
C LYS A 146 17.00 14.69 -24.07
N ASP A 147 16.60 15.96 -24.06
CA ASP A 147 15.20 16.34 -24.09
C ASP A 147 14.59 16.10 -25.50
N ILE A 148 13.29 16.36 -25.64
CA ILE A 148 12.57 16.21 -26.91
C ILE A 148 13.11 17.13 -28.03
N SER A 149 13.85 18.18 -27.65
CA SER A 149 14.50 19.13 -28.58
C SER A 149 15.95 18.74 -28.89
N GLY A 150 16.46 17.64 -28.29
CA GLY A 150 17.83 17.16 -28.47
C GLY A 150 18.88 17.84 -27.59
N ASN A 151 18.50 18.74 -26.66
CA ASN A 151 19.41 19.38 -25.74
C ASN A 151 19.84 18.42 -24.62
N CYS A 152 21.10 18.49 -24.20
CA CYS A 152 21.57 17.73 -23.04
C CYS A 152 20.96 18.31 -21.76
N ILE A 153 20.24 17.47 -21.02
CA ILE A 153 19.70 17.79 -19.71
C ILE A 153 20.16 16.76 -18.71
N MET A 154 20.33 17.18 -17.46
CA MET A 154 20.67 16.29 -16.36
C MET A 154 19.39 15.84 -15.67
N GLN A 155 19.08 14.53 -15.72
CA GLN A 155 17.89 13.96 -15.11
C GLN A 155 18.25 13.05 -13.94
N PRO A 156 17.41 13.01 -12.89
CA PRO A 156 17.55 12.04 -11.80
C PRO A 156 17.14 10.64 -12.27
N PHE A 157 17.93 9.65 -11.88
CA PHE A 157 17.64 8.24 -12.02
C PHE A 157 17.72 7.57 -10.65
N TYR A 158 16.74 6.76 -10.33
CA TYR A 158 16.70 6.03 -9.07
C TYR A 158 17.39 4.68 -9.22
N LYS A 159 18.13 4.27 -8.20
CA LYS A 159 18.71 2.94 -8.07
C LYS A 159 18.52 2.43 -6.66
N THR A 160 18.43 1.13 -6.49
CA THR A 160 18.47 0.49 -5.17
C THR A 160 19.82 0.70 -4.52
N LYS A 161 19.83 1.04 -3.23
CA LYS A 161 21.06 0.99 -2.41
C LYS A 161 21.41 -0.49 -2.18
N SER A 162 22.71 -0.81 -2.12
CA SER A 162 23.12 -2.14 -1.66
C SER A 162 22.88 -2.18 -0.15
N ASP A 163 21.85 -2.83 0.28
CA ASP A 163 21.60 -3.16 1.67
C ASP A 163 21.32 -4.68 1.80
N ASN A 164 21.42 -5.18 3.03
CA ASN A 164 21.27 -6.60 3.30
C ASN A 164 19.79 -7.00 3.53
N ARG A 165 18.84 -6.39 2.82
CA ARG A 165 17.41 -6.72 2.92
C ARG A 165 17.13 -7.98 2.10
N ASN A 166 17.23 -9.13 2.75
CA ASN A 166 17.14 -10.44 2.09
C ASN A 166 15.82 -11.18 2.38
N LEU A 167 14.88 -10.55 3.11
CA LEU A 167 13.63 -11.22 3.50
C LEU A 167 12.51 -11.13 2.46
N GLY A 168 12.74 -10.42 1.35
CA GLY A 168 11.71 -10.08 0.36
C GLY A 168 10.91 -8.83 0.75
N HIS A 169 10.25 -8.23 -0.24
CA HIS A 169 9.57 -6.93 -0.06
C HIS A 169 8.50 -6.98 1.03
N GLY A 170 7.61 -7.95 0.96
CA GLY A 170 6.49 -8.06 1.89
C GLY A 170 6.94 -8.30 3.33
N ASN A 171 7.88 -9.21 3.55
CA ASN A 171 8.36 -9.52 4.89
C ASN A 171 9.12 -8.36 5.54
N GLU A 172 9.92 -7.61 4.76
CA GLU A 172 10.57 -6.39 5.24
C GLU A 172 9.55 -5.32 5.64
N SER A 173 8.49 -5.15 4.85
CA SER A 173 7.39 -4.23 5.17
C SER A 173 6.68 -4.63 6.47
N VAL A 174 6.41 -5.92 6.68
CA VAL A 174 5.84 -6.44 7.93
C VAL A 174 6.74 -6.11 9.13
N LEU A 175 8.06 -6.34 9.02
CA LEU A 175 8.99 -6.03 10.12
C LEU A 175 8.97 -4.53 10.47
N ILE A 176 8.87 -3.67 9.48
CA ILE A 176 8.77 -2.22 9.70
C ILE A 176 7.45 -1.89 10.39
N LEU A 177 6.32 -2.41 9.88
CA LEU A 177 5.01 -2.22 10.49
C LEU A 177 5.01 -2.60 11.98
N LEU A 178 5.49 -3.80 12.32
CA LEU A 178 5.48 -4.31 13.69
C LEU A 178 6.41 -3.53 14.65
N LYS A 179 7.41 -2.83 14.13
CA LYS A 179 8.22 -1.90 14.93
C LYS A 179 7.48 -0.60 15.26
N ILE A 180 6.61 -0.14 14.36
CA ILE A 180 5.86 1.10 14.49
C ILE A 180 4.56 0.87 15.25
N LEU A 181 3.83 -0.18 14.87
CA LEU A 181 2.53 -0.57 15.42
C LEU A 181 2.63 -1.99 16.01
N PRO A 182 3.22 -2.16 17.21
CA PRO A 182 3.40 -3.48 17.82
C PRO A 182 2.08 -4.17 18.18
N SER A 183 0.97 -3.45 18.28
CA SER A 183 -0.38 -4.03 18.47
C SER A 183 -0.76 -5.00 17.35
N TYR A 184 -0.22 -4.82 16.13
CA TYR A 184 -0.48 -5.67 14.98
C TYR A 184 0.23 -7.04 15.01
N ILE A 185 1.07 -7.33 16.02
CA ILE A 185 1.81 -8.61 16.10
C ILE A 185 0.91 -9.85 16.02
N ASN A 186 -0.33 -9.74 16.48
CA ASN A 186 -1.32 -10.82 16.47
C ASN A 186 -2.35 -10.66 15.33
N ASN A 187 -2.28 -9.60 14.54
CA ASN A 187 -3.19 -9.38 13.41
C ASN A 187 -2.69 -10.16 12.18
N ARG A 188 -2.95 -11.47 12.20
CA ARG A 188 -2.49 -12.38 11.15
C ARG A 188 -3.00 -12.02 9.76
N PRO A 189 -4.27 -11.63 9.55
CA PRO A 189 -4.76 -11.23 8.23
C PRO A 189 -3.94 -10.10 7.61
N VAL A 190 -3.61 -9.04 8.36
CA VAL A 190 -2.81 -7.91 7.89
C VAL A 190 -1.37 -8.32 7.59
N ILE A 191 -0.75 -9.11 8.49
CA ILE A 191 0.61 -9.61 8.30
C ILE A 191 0.72 -10.46 7.03
N GLU A 192 -0.21 -11.39 6.80
CA GLU A 192 -0.24 -12.23 5.60
C GLU A 192 -0.44 -11.41 4.33
N ALA A 193 -1.35 -10.43 4.36
CA ALA A 193 -1.63 -9.57 3.21
C ALA A 193 -0.38 -8.79 2.79
N ILE A 194 0.27 -8.10 3.73
CA ILE A 194 1.50 -7.33 3.45
C ILE A 194 2.62 -8.28 3.00
N SER A 195 2.81 -9.40 3.72
CA SER A 195 3.86 -10.37 3.41
C SER A 195 3.75 -10.95 2.01
N ARG A 196 2.54 -11.04 1.43
CA ARG A 196 2.26 -11.71 0.16
C ARG A 196 1.65 -10.79 -0.92
N HIS A 197 1.71 -9.46 -0.74
CA HIS A 197 1.16 -8.53 -1.73
C HIS A 197 1.81 -8.65 -3.11
N MET A 198 3.11 -8.98 -3.18
CA MET A 198 3.85 -9.20 -4.43
C MET A 198 3.45 -10.47 -5.20
N GLY A 199 2.57 -11.30 -4.64
CA GLY A 199 2.15 -12.55 -5.26
C GLY A 199 3.32 -13.54 -5.42
N PHE A 200 3.42 -14.18 -6.58
CA PHE A 200 4.47 -15.16 -6.88
C PHE A 200 5.85 -14.53 -7.11
N SER A 201 5.94 -13.25 -7.38
CA SER A 201 7.21 -12.62 -7.78
C SER A 201 8.25 -12.53 -6.66
N ASP A 202 7.83 -12.65 -5.41
CA ASP A 202 8.68 -12.56 -4.21
C ASP A 202 8.81 -13.90 -3.45
N LEU A 203 8.42 -15.02 -4.10
CA LEU A 203 8.44 -16.35 -3.49
C LEU A 203 9.60 -17.18 -4.01
N SER A 204 10.21 -17.96 -3.12
CA SER A 204 11.06 -19.08 -3.49
C SER A 204 10.20 -20.23 -4.06
N GLU A 205 10.83 -21.18 -4.79
CA GLU A 205 10.12 -22.35 -5.33
C GLU A 205 9.40 -23.15 -4.23
N SER A 206 10.01 -23.29 -3.05
CA SER A 206 9.43 -24.03 -1.92
C SER A 206 8.22 -23.31 -1.31
N GLU A 207 8.19 -21.98 -1.29
CA GLU A 207 7.06 -21.21 -0.79
C GLU A 207 5.87 -21.23 -1.76
N GLY A 208 6.12 -21.39 -3.06
CA GLY A 208 5.09 -21.51 -4.08
C GLY A 208 4.12 -22.67 -3.84
N TYR A 209 4.57 -23.79 -3.28
CA TYR A 209 3.70 -24.95 -2.99
C TYR A 209 2.59 -24.63 -1.98
N ASN A 210 2.84 -23.75 -1.03
CA ASN A 210 1.87 -23.40 0.02
C ASN A 210 1.16 -22.07 -0.26
N TYR A 211 1.42 -21.43 -1.39
CA TYR A 211 0.89 -20.10 -1.69
C TYR A 211 -0.63 -20.04 -1.67
N SER A 212 -1.31 -21.12 -2.11
CA SER A 212 -2.76 -21.22 -2.09
C SER A 212 -3.38 -21.06 -0.69
N LEU A 213 -2.63 -21.36 0.36
CA LEU A 213 -3.11 -21.16 1.74
C LEU A 213 -3.22 -19.67 2.09
N PHE A 214 -2.32 -18.84 1.58
CA PHE A 214 -2.40 -17.39 1.78
C PHE A 214 -3.58 -16.77 1.02
N LEU A 215 -3.97 -17.34 -0.12
CA LEU A 215 -5.14 -16.90 -0.89
C LEU A 215 -6.49 -17.21 -0.21
N GLN A 216 -6.50 -17.99 0.87
CA GLN A 216 -7.67 -18.17 1.72
C GLN A 216 -7.99 -16.91 2.54
N ASN A 217 -7.00 -16.07 2.78
CA ASN A 217 -7.17 -14.75 3.39
C ASN A 217 -7.67 -13.75 2.32
N PRO A 218 -8.91 -13.22 2.44
CA PRO A 218 -9.45 -12.32 1.44
C PRO A 218 -8.69 -10.99 1.32
N LEU A 219 -8.00 -10.57 2.40
CA LEU A 219 -7.20 -9.35 2.40
C LEU A 219 -5.94 -9.50 1.52
N VAL A 220 -5.39 -10.72 1.38
CA VAL A 220 -4.28 -10.99 0.44
C VAL A 220 -4.74 -10.73 -0.99
N ILE A 221 -5.89 -11.28 -1.38
CA ILE A 221 -6.44 -11.09 -2.74
C ILE A 221 -6.78 -9.62 -2.99
N LEU A 222 -7.42 -8.99 -2.02
CA LEU A 222 -7.80 -7.58 -2.11
C LEU A 222 -6.58 -6.69 -2.33
N LEU A 223 -5.54 -6.86 -1.51
CA LEU A 223 -4.32 -6.04 -1.61
C LEU A 223 -3.57 -6.26 -2.91
N GLN A 224 -3.44 -7.53 -3.36
CA GLN A 224 -2.80 -7.85 -4.65
C GLN A 224 -3.53 -7.21 -5.83
N LEU A 225 -4.86 -7.27 -5.84
CA LEU A 225 -5.66 -6.65 -6.89
C LEU A 225 -5.51 -5.12 -6.89
N ALA A 226 -5.56 -4.52 -5.71
CA ALA A 226 -5.42 -3.07 -5.54
C ALA A 226 -4.04 -2.57 -5.96
N ASP A 227 -2.97 -3.24 -5.55
CA ASP A 227 -1.60 -2.91 -5.94
C ASP A 227 -1.40 -3.01 -7.47
N GLN A 228 -1.85 -4.12 -8.09
CA GLN A 228 -1.77 -4.28 -9.53
C GLN A 228 -2.56 -3.23 -10.29
N THR A 229 -3.77 -2.90 -9.84
CA THR A 229 -4.60 -1.89 -10.52
C THR A 229 -4.01 -0.49 -10.36
N ALA A 230 -3.51 -0.14 -9.17
CA ALA A 230 -2.80 1.11 -8.94
C ALA A 230 -1.59 1.26 -9.87
N ALA A 231 -0.76 0.22 -9.95
CA ALA A 231 0.44 0.23 -10.78
C ALA A 231 0.14 0.26 -12.29
N GLN A 232 -0.79 -0.58 -12.77
CA GLN A 232 -0.98 -0.81 -14.21
C GLN A 232 -2.01 0.14 -14.84
N TRP A 233 -3.04 0.55 -14.10
CA TRP A 233 -4.11 1.39 -14.67
C TRP A 233 -3.88 2.87 -14.39
N PHE A 234 -3.25 3.21 -13.27
CA PHE A 234 -3.04 4.59 -12.86
C PHE A 234 -1.57 5.03 -12.95
N ASN A 235 -0.65 4.10 -13.26
CA ASN A 235 0.79 4.36 -13.31
C ASN A 235 1.30 4.98 -11.98
N ALA A 236 0.63 4.63 -10.89
CA ALA A 236 0.89 5.12 -9.55
C ALA A 236 2.05 4.37 -8.89
#